data_4a37cb783fbd482112c5762b371611cb
#
_entry.id   4a37cb783fbd482112c5762b371611cb
#
_cell.length_a   1.000
_cell.length_b   1.000
_cell.length_c   1.000
_cell.angle_alpha   90.00
_cell.angle_beta   90.00
_cell.angle_gamma   90.00
#
_symmetry.space_group_name_H-M   'P 1'
#
loop_
_entity.id
_entity.type
_entity.pdbx_description
1 polymer ?
#
loop_
_entity_poly.entity_id
_entity_poly.type
_entity_poly.pdbx_seq_one_letter_code
_entity_poly.pdbx_strand_id
1 'polypeptide(L)'
;NMLEAARSYWQSKGRPTTFRFHHVSTDEVFGSLPSNPTVFFTEDTPYDPRSPYSASKASSDHLVRAWHATYGLPIVLTNCSNNYGPFHFPEKLIPVVILNALAGKALPIYGDGRNIRDWLYVEDHADALLLVLEKGVVGRSYNIGGENERTNLELVQTLCAILDRLQPRASGSYAD
;
A
#
# COMPACT_ATOMS: atom_id res chain seq x y z
N ASN A 1 -9.51 22.48 -0.62
CA ASN A 1 -8.76 21.68 0.34
C ASN A 1 -9.73 20.71 1.02
N MET A 2 -9.49 19.37 0.84
CA MET A 2 -10.43 18.31 1.30
C MET A 2 -10.64 18.30 2.82
N LEU A 3 -9.59 18.49 3.62
CA LEU A 3 -9.70 18.50 5.08
C LEU A 3 -10.61 19.64 5.58
N GLU A 4 -10.48 20.82 4.98
CA GLU A 4 -11.35 21.94 5.35
C GLU A 4 -12.80 21.73 4.90
N ALA A 5 -13.01 21.15 3.72
CA ALA A 5 -14.36 20.79 3.26
C ALA A 5 -15.00 19.72 4.18
N ALA A 6 -14.23 18.69 4.56
CA ALA A 6 -14.70 17.67 5.50
C ALA A 6 -15.03 18.25 6.87
N ARG A 7 -14.20 19.16 7.39
CA ARG A 7 -14.44 19.87 8.65
C ARG A 7 -15.74 20.71 8.58
N SER A 8 -15.88 21.50 7.53
CA SER A 8 -17.07 22.35 7.33
C SER A 8 -18.33 21.51 7.20
N TYR A 9 -18.28 20.42 6.43
CA TYR A 9 -19.40 19.48 6.31
C TYR A 9 -19.76 18.85 7.66
N TRP A 10 -18.79 18.31 8.39
CA TRP A 10 -19.01 17.73 9.72
C TRP A 10 -19.63 18.71 10.70
N GLN A 11 -19.14 19.95 10.71
CA GLN A 11 -19.71 21.03 11.56
C GLN A 11 -21.15 21.37 11.15
N SER A 12 -21.43 21.49 9.84
CA SER A 12 -22.78 21.81 9.33
C SER A 12 -23.82 20.73 9.67
N LYS A 13 -23.37 19.49 9.89
CA LYS A 13 -24.22 18.36 10.31
C LYS A 13 -24.35 18.21 11.83
N GLY A 14 -23.88 19.18 12.60
CA GLY A 14 -23.96 19.15 14.07
C GLY A 14 -22.91 18.25 14.72
N ARG A 15 -21.79 17.99 14.04
CA ARG A 15 -20.65 17.19 14.54
C ARG A 15 -21.03 15.76 14.95
N PRO A 16 -21.66 14.97 14.07
CA PRO A 16 -22.09 13.62 14.41
C PRO A 16 -20.90 12.75 14.82
N THR A 17 -21.07 11.96 15.87
CA THR A 17 -20.02 11.06 16.41
C THR A 17 -19.71 9.88 15.49
N THR A 18 -20.61 9.58 14.56
CA THR A 18 -20.46 8.53 13.55
C THR A 18 -19.63 8.98 12.35
N PHE A 19 -19.35 10.28 12.19
CA PHE A 19 -18.53 10.78 11.08
C PHE A 19 -17.08 10.29 11.23
N ARG A 20 -16.48 9.92 10.11
CA ARG A 20 -15.04 9.58 9.98
C ARG A 20 -14.48 10.20 8.72
N PHE A 21 -13.36 10.86 8.83
CA PHE A 21 -12.48 11.18 7.70
C PHE A 21 -11.40 10.13 7.64
N HIS A 22 -11.53 9.18 6.72
CA HIS A 22 -10.53 8.13 6.53
C HIS A 22 -9.48 8.59 5.52
N HIS A 23 -8.23 8.65 5.95
CA HIS A 23 -7.08 8.95 5.10
C HIS A 23 -6.30 7.67 4.80
N VAL A 24 -6.28 7.27 3.53
CA VAL A 24 -5.52 6.12 3.04
C VAL A 24 -4.14 6.58 2.60
N SER A 25 -3.10 6.08 3.27
CA SER A 25 -1.69 6.38 3.04
C SER A 25 -0.91 5.12 2.67
N THR A 26 0.39 5.12 2.85
CA THR A 26 1.31 4.06 2.44
C THR A 26 2.35 3.80 3.53
N ASP A 27 2.87 2.59 3.61
CA ASP A 27 4.00 2.21 4.45
C ASP A 27 5.32 2.87 4.02
N GLU A 28 5.41 3.35 2.78
CA GLU A 28 6.61 4.06 2.28
C GLU A 28 6.94 5.33 3.09
N VAL A 29 6.01 5.85 3.88
CA VAL A 29 6.25 6.99 4.79
C VAL A 29 7.24 6.65 5.91
N PHE A 30 7.38 5.37 6.24
CA PHE A 30 8.32 4.88 7.28
C PHE A 30 9.74 4.67 6.75
N GLY A 31 9.95 4.74 5.43
CA GLY A 31 11.28 4.58 4.80
C GLY A 31 11.64 3.14 4.50
N SER A 32 12.82 2.70 4.95
CA SER A 32 13.34 1.37 4.68
C SER A 32 13.61 0.60 5.97
N LEU A 33 13.19 -0.65 6.02
CA LEU A 33 13.58 -1.56 7.08
C LEU A 33 15.03 -2.01 6.91
N PRO A 34 15.76 -2.27 8.04
CA PRO A 34 17.02 -2.98 7.97
C PRO A 34 16.79 -4.39 7.39
N SER A 35 17.83 -4.99 6.80
CA SER A 35 17.79 -6.35 6.23
C SER A 35 17.64 -7.46 7.31
N ASN A 36 16.87 -7.19 8.34
CA ASN A 36 16.55 -8.13 9.41
C ASN A 36 15.10 -8.58 9.28
N PRO A 37 14.82 -9.86 9.00
CA PRO A 37 13.47 -10.37 8.75
C PRO A 37 12.54 -10.33 9.97
N THR A 38 13.04 -9.94 11.15
CA THR A 38 12.24 -9.84 12.38
C THR A 38 11.80 -8.40 12.71
N VAL A 39 12.16 -7.42 11.89
CA VAL A 39 11.82 -6.00 12.11
C VAL A 39 10.73 -5.59 11.13
N PHE A 40 9.61 -5.13 11.66
CA PHE A 40 8.46 -4.66 10.90
C PHE A 40 8.13 -3.21 11.24
N PHE A 41 7.45 -2.51 10.34
CA PHE A 41 6.85 -1.22 10.65
C PHE A 41 5.70 -1.40 11.63
N THR A 42 5.66 -0.52 12.62
CA THR A 42 4.54 -0.39 13.56
C THR A 42 3.95 1.02 13.45
N GLU A 43 2.80 1.25 14.05
CA GLU A 43 2.17 2.57 14.09
C GLU A 43 3.01 3.61 14.85
N ASP A 44 3.95 3.16 15.68
CA ASP A 44 4.90 4.01 16.43
C ASP A 44 6.23 4.20 15.68
N THR A 45 6.42 3.58 14.53
CA THR A 45 7.63 3.75 13.72
C THR A 45 7.74 5.21 13.25
N PRO A 46 8.87 5.89 13.48
CA PRO A 46 9.07 7.25 12.98
C PRO A 46 9.01 7.34 11.46
N TYR A 47 8.44 8.42 10.93
CA TYR A 47 8.45 8.68 9.49
C TYR A 47 9.86 9.03 9.00
N ASP A 48 10.29 8.38 7.93
CA ASP A 48 11.57 8.58 7.25
C ASP A 48 11.41 8.42 5.72
N PRO A 49 10.56 9.23 5.06
CA PRO A 49 10.25 9.08 3.64
C PRO A 49 11.50 9.29 2.77
N ARG A 50 11.72 8.40 1.80
CA ARG A 50 12.93 8.37 0.95
C ARG A 50 12.67 8.72 -0.52
N SER A 51 11.46 9.13 -0.87
CA SER A 51 11.10 9.58 -2.22
C SER A 51 10.22 10.82 -2.19
N PRO A 52 10.15 11.62 -3.28
CA PRO A 52 9.18 12.72 -3.35
C PRO A 52 7.73 12.28 -3.13
N TYR A 53 7.37 11.09 -3.61
CA TYR A 53 6.05 10.49 -3.38
C TYR A 53 5.82 10.23 -1.89
N SER A 54 6.70 9.46 -1.25
CA SER A 54 6.54 9.12 0.18
C SER A 54 6.62 10.37 1.07
N ALA A 55 7.43 11.36 0.73
CA ALA A 55 7.46 12.65 1.42
C ALA A 55 6.14 13.41 1.30
N SER A 56 5.51 13.41 0.12
CA SER A 56 4.20 14.04 -0.08
C SER A 56 3.10 13.34 0.71
N LYS A 57 3.13 12.00 0.79
CA LYS A 57 2.20 11.20 1.59
C LYS A 57 2.41 11.44 3.10
N ALA A 58 3.65 11.44 3.58
CA ALA A 58 3.98 11.78 4.97
C ALA A 58 3.49 13.18 5.35
N SER A 59 3.67 14.16 4.46
CA SER A 59 3.13 15.51 4.65
C SER A 59 1.61 15.53 4.76
N SER A 60 0.90 14.73 3.95
CA SER A 60 -0.55 14.58 4.01
C SER A 60 -0.99 13.96 5.33
N ASP A 61 -0.29 12.93 5.81
CA ASP A 61 -0.57 12.26 7.07
C ASP A 61 -0.43 13.23 8.26
N HIS A 62 0.63 14.04 8.26
CA HIS A 62 0.83 15.09 9.26
C HIS A 62 -0.28 16.14 9.24
N LEU A 63 -0.73 16.56 8.05
CA LEU A 63 -1.86 17.50 7.93
C LEU A 63 -3.14 16.91 8.48
N VAL A 64 -3.45 15.64 8.19
CA VAL A 64 -4.63 14.95 8.72
C VAL A 64 -4.60 14.90 10.25
N ARG A 65 -3.47 14.52 10.83
CA ARG A 65 -3.26 14.51 12.30
C ARG A 65 -3.38 15.92 12.89
N ALA A 66 -2.85 16.93 12.21
CA ALA A 66 -2.94 18.32 12.66
C ALA A 66 -4.39 18.84 12.67
N TRP A 67 -5.21 18.48 11.66
CA TRP A 67 -6.64 18.83 11.66
C TRP A 67 -7.41 18.16 12.80
N HIS A 68 -7.06 16.91 13.12
CA HIS A 68 -7.60 16.24 14.30
C HIS A 68 -7.22 16.96 15.60
N ALA A 69 -5.91 17.21 15.80
CA ALA A 69 -5.39 17.82 17.02
C ALA A 69 -5.90 19.26 17.23
N THR A 70 -6.01 20.04 16.15
CA THR A 70 -6.39 21.46 16.21
C THR A 70 -7.90 21.67 16.28
N TYR A 71 -8.65 20.91 15.48
CA TYR A 71 -10.09 21.17 15.27
C TYR A 71 -10.99 20.04 15.76
N GLY A 72 -10.44 18.95 16.26
CA GLY A 72 -11.18 17.77 16.69
C GLY A 72 -11.85 17.00 15.55
N LEU A 73 -11.40 17.19 14.27
CA LEU A 73 -11.98 16.46 13.15
C LEU A 73 -11.81 14.94 13.39
N PRO A 74 -12.92 14.16 13.35
CA PRO A 74 -12.82 12.71 13.57
C PRO A 74 -12.13 12.03 12.40
N ILE A 75 -10.86 11.70 12.55
CA ILE A 75 -10.05 11.02 11.53
C ILE A 75 -9.73 9.59 11.92
N VAL A 76 -9.50 8.74 10.93
CA VAL A 76 -8.72 7.52 11.01
C VAL A 76 -7.73 7.51 9.85
N LEU A 77 -6.55 6.93 10.06
CA LEU A 77 -5.49 6.90 9.06
C LEU A 77 -5.02 5.46 8.87
N THR A 78 -4.78 5.06 7.63
CA THR A 78 -4.22 3.74 7.32
C THR A 78 -2.97 3.87 6.46
N ASN A 79 -1.94 3.09 6.78
CA ASN A 79 -0.72 2.95 6.00
C ASN A 79 -0.68 1.52 5.46
N CYS A 80 -0.86 1.35 4.14
CA CYS A 80 -0.89 0.03 3.53
C CYS A 80 0.41 -0.31 2.82
N SER A 81 0.70 -1.61 2.74
CA SER A 81 1.77 -2.17 1.92
C SER A 81 1.39 -2.24 0.44
N ASN A 82 2.22 -2.86 -0.41
CA ASN A 82 2.01 -2.92 -1.84
C ASN A 82 0.79 -3.79 -2.21
N ASN A 83 -0.21 -3.17 -2.79
CA ASN A 83 -1.41 -3.87 -3.22
C ASN A 83 -1.21 -4.61 -4.54
N TYR A 84 -1.84 -5.78 -4.67
CA TYR A 84 -1.97 -6.51 -5.92
C TYR A 84 -3.37 -7.14 -6.07
N GLY A 85 -3.76 -7.46 -7.29
CA GLY A 85 -5.04 -8.13 -7.55
C GLY A 85 -5.69 -7.71 -8.87
N PRO A 86 -6.96 -8.07 -9.06
CA PRO A 86 -7.73 -7.70 -10.26
C PRO A 86 -7.73 -6.19 -10.49
N PHE A 87 -7.72 -5.78 -11.77
CA PHE A 87 -7.72 -4.38 -12.20
C PHE A 87 -6.48 -3.57 -11.79
N HIS A 88 -5.41 -4.23 -11.34
CA HIS A 88 -4.14 -3.57 -11.06
C HIS A 88 -3.63 -2.85 -12.32
N PHE A 89 -3.23 -1.58 -12.17
CA PHE A 89 -2.86 -0.74 -13.31
C PHE A 89 -1.69 -1.32 -14.11
N PRO A 90 -1.77 -1.38 -15.46
CA PRO A 90 -0.85 -2.14 -16.30
C PRO A 90 0.63 -1.76 -16.23
N GLU A 91 0.98 -0.57 -15.75
CA GLU A 91 2.39 -0.14 -15.58
C GLU A 91 3.03 -0.56 -14.26
N LYS A 92 2.25 -1.19 -13.36
CA LYS A 92 2.78 -1.72 -12.10
C LYS A 92 3.50 -3.05 -12.31
N LEU A 93 4.40 -3.42 -11.40
CA LEU A 93 5.33 -4.54 -11.56
C LEU A 93 4.63 -5.85 -11.96
N ILE A 94 3.62 -6.29 -11.21
CA ILE A 94 2.96 -7.58 -11.48
C ILE A 94 2.30 -7.60 -12.87
N PRO A 95 1.43 -6.64 -13.25
CA PRO A 95 0.85 -6.64 -14.59
C PRO A 95 1.91 -6.50 -15.69
N VAL A 96 2.95 -5.67 -15.52
CA VAL A 96 4.03 -5.53 -16.50
C VAL A 96 4.76 -6.84 -16.73
N VAL A 97 5.10 -7.56 -15.67
CA VAL A 97 5.77 -8.87 -15.77
C VAL A 97 4.88 -9.86 -16.52
N ILE A 98 3.60 -9.97 -16.15
CA ILE A 98 2.65 -10.88 -16.83
C ILE A 98 2.51 -10.54 -18.32
N LEU A 99 2.26 -9.27 -18.65
CA LEU A 99 2.07 -8.84 -20.04
C LEU A 99 3.35 -9.03 -20.87
N ASN A 100 4.53 -8.73 -20.33
CA ASN A 100 5.78 -8.94 -21.03
C ASN A 100 6.08 -10.43 -21.22
N ALA A 101 5.89 -11.26 -20.20
CA ALA A 101 6.06 -12.69 -20.27
C ALA A 101 5.19 -13.30 -21.40
N LEU A 102 3.90 -12.99 -21.41
CA LEU A 102 2.97 -13.45 -22.44
C LEU A 102 3.33 -12.95 -23.85
N ALA A 103 3.91 -11.75 -23.94
CA ALA A 103 4.36 -11.17 -25.21
C ALA A 103 5.77 -11.63 -25.63
N GLY A 104 6.45 -12.47 -24.86
CA GLY A 104 7.84 -12.90 -25.11
C GLY A 104 8.86 -11.76 -25.02
N LYS A 105 8.59 -10.74 -24.22
CA LYS A 105 9.48 -9.60 -23.98
C LYS A 105 10.30 -9.81 -22.71
N ALA A 106 11.43 -9.09 -22.62
CA ALA A 106 12.26 -9.09 -21.40
C ALA A 106 11.46 -8.63 -20.17
N LEU A 107 11.66 -9.33 -19.06
CA LEU A 107 10.99 -9.03 -17.79
C LEU A 107 11.77 -7.94 -17.03
N PRO A 108 11.12 -6.89 -16.54
CA PRO A 108 11.79 -5.82 -15.82
C PRO A 108 12.17 -6.29 -14.41
N ILE A 109 13.47 -6.31 -14.12
CA ILE A 109 14.00 -6.47 -12.76
C ILE A 109 14.75 -5.20 -12.43
N TYR A 110 14.23 -4.42 -11.47
CA TYR A 110 14.86 -3.18 -11.06
C TYR A 110 16.06 -3.47 -10.13
N GLY A 111 17.22 -2.85 -10.46
CA GLY A 111 18.44 -3.06 -9.72
C GLY A 111 18.92 -4.53 -9.78
N ASP A 112 19.28 -5.08 -8.63
CA ASP A 112 19.68 -6.49 -8.48
C ASP A 112 18.48 -7.41 -8.10
N GLY A 113 17.29 -6.88 -8.07
CA GLY A 113 16.07 -7.62 -7.74
C GLY A 113 15.89 -7.95 -6.26
N ARG A 114 16.78 -7.47 -5.38
CA ARG A 114 16.76 -7.79 -3.93
C ARG A 114 15.85 -6.91 -3.11
N ASN A 115 15.25 -5.88 -3.70
CA ASN A 115 14.27 -5.03 -3.00
C ASN A 115 13.11 -5.88 -2.49
N ILE A 116 12.89 -5.87 -1.19
CA ILE A 116 11.79 -6.58 -0.53
C ILE A 116 10.57 -5.68 -0.51
N ARG A 117 9.40 -6.27 -0.77
CA ARG A 117 8.09 -5.66 -0.64
C ARG A 117 7.14 -6.63 0.04
N ASP A 118 6.31 -6.11 0.92
CA ASP A 118 5.15 -6.85 1.41
C ASP A 118 4.00 -6.69 0.41
N TRP A 119 3.35 -7.80 0.06
CA TRP A 119 2.30 -7.85 -0.97
C TRP A 119 0.96 -8.18 -0.35
N LEU A 120 0.05 -7.21 -0.41
CA LEU A 120 -1.29 -7.25 0.16
C LEU A 120 -2.32 -7.45 -0.95
N TYR A 121 -3.17 -8.48 -0.82
CA TYR A 121 -4.26 -8.69 -1.77
C TYR A 121 -5.30 -7.57 -1.64
N VAL A 122 -5.75 -7.03 -2.78
CA VAL A 122 -6.53 -5.80 -2.79
C VAL A 122 -7.90 -5.92 -2.12
N GLU A 123 -8.52 -7.11 -2.15
CA GLU A 123 -9.80 -7.34 -1.47
C GLU A 123 -9.61 -7.39 0.04
N ASP A 124 -8.54 -8.03 0.54
CA ASP A 124 -8.20 -8.02 1.97
C ASP A 124 -7.91 -6.59 2.45
N HIS A 125 -7.26 -5.78 1.60
CA HIS A 125 -7.07 -4.36 1.90
C HIS A 125 -8.41 -3.61 1.99
N ALA A 126 -9.32 -3.84 1.04
CA ALA A 126 -10.65 -3.21 1.07
C ALA A 126 -11.44 -3.58 2.34
N ASP A 127 -11.41 -4.85 2.74
CA ASP A 127 -12.05 -5.33 3.97
C ASP A 127 -11.42 -4.69 5.21
N ALA A 128 -10.09 -4.58 5.26
CA ALA A 128 -9.38 -3.89 6.34
C ALA A 128 -9.74 -2.39 6.42
N LEU A 129 -9.87 -1.70 5.27
CA LEU A 129 -10.31 -0.30 5.23
C LEU A 129 -11.73 -0.15 5.80
N LEU A 130 -12.66 -1.04 5.43
CA LEU A 130 -14.01 -1.03 5.98
C LEU A 130 -14.00 -1.30 7.49
N LEU A 131 -13.21 -2.27 7.93
CA LEU A 131 -13.08 -2.57 9.36
C LEU A 131 -12.54 -1.38 10.16
N VAL A 132 -11.52 -0.67 9.64
CA VAL A 132 -10.99 0.54 10.28
C VAL A 132 -12.02 1.68 10.27
N LEU A 133 -12.79 1.82 9.20
CA LEU A 133 -13.85 2.84 9.12
C LEU A 133 -14.96 2.59 10.15
N GLU A 134 -15.35 1.33 10.37
CA GLU A 134 -16.42 0.94 11.29
C GLU A 134 -15.97 0.90 12.75
N LYS A 135 -14.80 0.29 13.01
CA LYS A 135 -14.34 -0.05 14.38
C LYS A 135 -13.10 0.72 14.81
N GLY A 136 -12.45 1.44 13.90
CA GLY A 136 -11.24 2.19 14.21
C GLY A 136 -11.48 3.29 15.24
N VAL A 137 -10.50 3.47 16.12
CA VAL A 137 -10.50 4.52 17.13
C VAL A 137 -10.14 5.84 16.49
N VAL A 138 -10.98 6.85 16.66
CA VAL A 138 -10.74 8.21 16.15
C VAL A 138 -9.38 8.74 16.62
N GLY A 139 -8.64 9.34 15.70
CA GLY A 139 -7.31 9.88 15.93
C GLY A 139 -6.18 8.87 15.83
N ARG A 140 -6.47 7.57 15.62
CA ARG A 140 -5.45 6.54 15.50
C ARG A 140 -5.06 6.25 14.05
N SER A 141 -3.83 5.73 13.90
CA SER A 141 -3.31 5.15 12.66
C SER A 141 -3.29 3.63 12.76
N TYR A 142 -3.34 2.97 11.60
CA TYR A 142 -3.34 1.51 11.47
C TYR A 142 -2.47 1.11 10.31
N ASN A 143 -1.52 0.21 10.52
CA ASN A 143 -0.78 -0.43 9.45
C ASN A 143 -1.57 -1.62 8.91
N ILE A 144 -1.62 -1.73 7.57
CA ILE A 144 -2.30 -2.83 6.88
C ILE A 144 -1.29 -3.48 5.95
N GLY A 145 -0.82 -4.67 6.32
CA GLY A 145 0.15 -5.47 5.57
C GLY A 145 -0.39 -6.84 5.22
N GLY A 146 0.28 -7.53 4.30
CA GLY A 146 -0.07 -8.87 3.86
C GLY A 146 0.71 -9.97 4.59
N GLU A 147 1.72 -9.61 5.39
CA GLU A 147 2.69 -10.56 5.98
C GLU A 147 3.29 -11.52 4.92
N ASN A 148 3.53 -10.98 3.73
CA ASN A 148 3.94 -11.72 2.55
C ASN A 148 5.09 -11.00 1.83
N GLU A 149 6.18 -10.84 2.55
CA GLU A 149 7.39 -10.20 2.04
C GLU A 149 8.05 -11.07 0.97
N ARG A 150 8.37 -10.46 -0.17
CA ARG A 150 9.08 -11.07 -1.28
C ARG A 150 10.09 -10.09 -1.86
N THR A 151 11.21 -10.61 -2.29
CA THR A 151 12.09 -9.86 -3.19
C THR A 151 11.42 -9.71 -4.56
N ASN A 152 11.79 -8.67 -5.29
CA ASN A 152 11.28 -8.50 -6.67
C ASN A 152 11.65 -9.72 -7.55
N LEU A 153 12.82 -10.30 -7.35
CA LEU A 153 13.25 -11.49 -8.09
C LEU A 153 12.37 -12.71 -7.78
N GLU A 154 12.12 -13.01 -6.49
CA GLU A 154 11.22 -14.10 -6.07
C GLU A 154 9.80 -13.92 -6.62
N LEU A 155 9.30 -12.68 -6.61
CA LEU A 155 7.99 -12.38 -7.18
C LEU A 155 7.95 -12.69 -8.69
N VAL A 156 8.95 -12.22 -9.45
CA VAL A 156 9.03 -12.48 -10.91
C VAL A 156 9.12 -13.98 -11.18
N GLN A 157 9.97 -14.70 -10.47
CA GLN A 157 10.08 -16.16 -10.60
C GLN A 157 8.77 -16.89 -10.29
N THR A 158 8.07 -16.45 -9.24
CA THR A 158 6.76 -16.99 -8.87
C THR A 158 5.73 -16.76 -9.97
N LEU A 159 5.70 -15.57 -10.57
CA LEU A 159 4.80 -15.25 -11.68
C LEU A 159 5.11 -16.11 -12.92
N CYS A 160 6.38 -16.30 -13.26
CA CYS A 160 6.80 -17.18 -14.36
C CYS A 160 6.33 -18.62 -14.12
N ALA A 161 6.56 -19.17 -12.93
CA ALA A 161 6.13 -20.52 -12.57
C ALA A 161 4.60 -20.70 -12.63
N ILE A 162 3.83 -19.67 -12.25
CA ILE A 162 2.38 -19.66 -12.38
C ILE A 162 1.97 -19.65 -13.85
N LEU A 163 2.61 -18.82 -14.69
CA LEU A 163 2.33 -18.74 -16.12
C LEU A 163 2.68 -20.06 -16.83
N ASP A 164 3.83 -20.69 -16.53
CA ASP A 164 4.20 -21.98 -17.09
C ASP A 164 3.14 -23.07 -16.82
N ARG A 165 2.48 -22.99 -15.66
CA ARG A 165 1.39 -23.91 -15.29
C ARG A 165 0.07 -23.58 -15.96
N LEU A 166 -0.31 -22.28 -16.02
CA LEU A 166 -1.63 -21.86 -16.48
C LEU A 166 -1.71 -21.65 -18.00
N GLN A 167 -0.61 -21.26 -18.60
CA GLN A 167 -0.50 -21.00 -20.05
C GLN A 167 0.89 -21.40 -20.55
N PRO A 168 1.20 -22.72 -20.60
CA PRO A 168 2.51 -23.21 -20.96
C PRO A 168 2.90 -22.77 -22.37
N ARG A 169 4.16 -22.44 -22.56
CA ARG A 169 4.76 -22.18 -23.88
C ARG A 169 4.92 -23.49 -24.67
N ALA A 170 5.04 -23.38 -26.00
CA ALA A 170 5.33 -24.50 -26.86
C ALA A 170 6.74 -25.10 -26.58
N SER A 171 7.67 -24.28 -26.08
CA SER A 171 9.03 -24.67 -25.65
C SER A 171 9.59 -23.65 -24.64
N GLY A 172 10.44 -24.13 -23.72
CA GLY A 172 11.07 -23.31 -22.70
C GLY A 172 10.13 -22.87 -21.56
N SER A 173 10.65 -22.06 -20.68
CA SER A 173 9.93 -21.48 -19.54
C SER A 173 9.78 -19.96 -19.71
N TYR A 174 8.85 -19.34 -18.99
CA TYR A 174 8.77 -17.88 -18.89
C TYR A 174 9.92 -17.28 -18.08
N ALA A 175 10.67 -18.11 -17.36
CA ALA A 175 11.86 -17.70 -16.61
C ALA A 175 13.16 -17.70 -17.44
N ASP A 176 13.13 -18.28 -18.68
CA ASP A 176 14.24 -18.29 -19.63
C ASP A 176 14.31 -16.94 -20.36
#